data_1b3ad777de893834a698378a91c7f4f9
#
_entry.id   1b3ad777de893834a698378a91c7f4f9
#
_cell.length_a   1.000
_cell.length_b   1.000
_cell.length_c   1.000
_cell.angle_alpha   90.00
_cell.angle_beta   90.00
_cell.angle_gamma   90.00
#
_symmetry.space_group_name_H-M   'P 1'
#
loop_
_entity.id
_entity.type
_entity.pdbx_description
1 polymer ?
#
loop_
_entity_poly.entity_id
_entity_poly.type
_entity_poly.pdbx_seq_one_letter_code
_entity_poly.pdbx_strand_id
1 'polypeptide(L)'
;MRLTEALLAHAATLRYEDLSAQAIDATRVFVMDSLAVGMSGTGPQLPLAQVVRDAAFALGEGTSARAWVTGERLPATGAAMLNGYLVHGQEFDCVHMPAVVHPMAVILPALVAAAEARANQEQAPVDGRTLITAVNVAVDVATLLGISARAPMRFFRPAMCGALGAAAGIARLYDADASTLHRAVSLAYCQLPGTMQAHVEGSPALAMQVAMASRAAVTSWELARRGFPPPMDVLEGRFGYLPLYEGEYDTGPALAALAAREPQLLQVSHKMFPTGGAAHAGQDMLMELRDREGLRIADIESIELQAPPLVHRLVARPWKEDMAPSYARLCLPYLLATVMLDGRVGLDAYGAERLSDPRRADLAGRVRVVPNGSEDPNALAPQSMTVTTRDGRILQVARDAVIGSPARPLTRGQQLDKFNHCLDHAALPFDAQRRQSLLTTLDRLEALADVRDLVDLLIIEPT
;
A
#
# COMPACT_ATOMS: atom_id res chain seq x y z
N MET A 1 -20.90 3.85 22.61
CA MET A 1 -19.60 3.11 22.64
C MET A 1 -18.60 3.95 21.88
N ARG A 2 -17.43 4.21 22.44
CA ARG A 2 -16.36 4.96 21.77
C ARG A 2 -15.69 4.07 20.72
N LEU A 3 -15.20 4.67 19.62
CA LEU A 3 -14.49 3.92 18.58
C LEU A 3 -13.25 3.23 19.15
N THR A 4 -12.50 3.88 20.05
CA THR A 4 -11.33 3.32 20.73
C THR A 4 -11.66 1.99 21.41
N GLU A 5 -12.73 1.95 22.20
CA GLU A 5 -13.16 0.75 22.92
C GLU A 5 -13.56 -0.37 21.96
N ALA A 6 -14.33 -0.02 20.90
CA ALA A 6 -14.79 -0.98 19.91
C ALA A 6 -13.64 -1.59 19.11
N LEU A 7 -12.69 -0.77 18.63
CA LEU A 7 -11.52 -1.22 17.86
C LEU A 7 -10.60 -2.12 18.71
N LEU A 8 -10.31 -1.72 19.94
CA LEU A 8 -9.44 -2.49 20.82
C LEU A 8 -10.07 -3.83 21.23
N ALA A 9 -11.39 -3.82 21.51
CA ALA A 9 -12.13 -5.05 21.80
C ALA A 9 -12.13 -5.99 20.60
N HIS A 10 -12.42 -5.47 19.39
CA HIS A 10 -12.34 -6.23 18.14
C HIS A 10 -10.93 -6.83 17.94
N ALA A 11 -9.88 -6.02 18.04
CA ALA A 11 -8.51 -6.46 17.85
C ALA A 11 -8.08 -7.55 18.86
N ALA A 12 -8.54 -7.47 20.11
CA ALA A 12 -8.22 -8.44 21.15
C ALA A 12 -8.99 -9.76 21.02
N THR A 13 -10.17 -9.75 20.39
CA THR A 13 -11.09 -10.91 20.40
C THR A 13 -11.23 -11.62 19.07
N LEU A 14 -10.89 -11.01 17.94
CA LEU A 14 -10.99 -11.64 16.61
C LEU A 14 -10.13 -12.91 16.55
N ARG A 15 -10.73 -14.02 16.10
CA ARG A 15 -10.07 -15.33 15.92
C ARG A 15 -10.11 -15.74 14.46
N TYR A 16 -9.25 -16.65 14.07
CA TYR A 16 -9.22 -17.23 12.71
C TYR A 16 -10.59 -17.80 12.31
N GLU A 17 -11.27 -18.47 13.24
CA GLU A 17 -12.57 -19.11 13.05
C GLU A 17 -13.73 -18.11 12.85
N ASP A 18 -13.52 -16.84 13.22
CA ASP A 18 -14.48 -15.75 12.99
C ASP A 18 -14.40 -15.18 11.56
N LEU A 19 -13.29 -15.47 10.84
CA LEU A 19 -13.07 -14.96 9.48
C LEU A 19 -13.88 -15.77 8.46
N SER A 20 -14.53 -15.05 7.54
CA SER A 20 -15.18 -15.70 6.39
C SER A 20 -14.14 -16.31 5.44
N ALA A 21 -14.54 -17.31 4.67
CA ALA A 21 -13.68 -17.87 3.63
C ALA A 21 -13.19 -16.78 2.65
N GLN A 22 -14.04 -15.81 2.34
CA GLN A 22 -13.69 -14.67 1.47
C GLN A 22 -12.59 -13.79 2.09
N ALA A 23 -12.63 -13.52 3.41
CA ALA A 23 -11.60 -12.76 4.10
C ALA A 23 -10.26 -13.51 4.12
N ILE A 24 -10.29 -14.83 4.32
CA ILE A 24 -9.09 -15.67 4.26
C ILE A 24 -8.49 -15.65 2.85
N ASP A 25 -9.31 -15.81 1.80
CA ASP A 25 -8.86 -15.77 0.40
C ASP A 25 -8.31 -14.38 0.02
N ALA A 26 -8.98 -13.30 0.44
CA ALA A 26 -8.47 -11.94 0.25
C ALA A 26 -7.12 -11.75 0.96
N THR A 27 -6.94 -12.30 2.17
CA THR A 27 -5.66 -12.23 2.88
C THR A 27 -4.55 -12.91 2.08
N ARG A 28 -4.77 -14.12 1.57
CA ARG A 28 -3.80 -14.85 0.73
C ARG A 28 -3.39 -14.01 -0.49
N VAL A 29 -4.38 -13.44 -1.16
CA VAL A 29 -4.16 -12.63 -2.38
C VAL A 29 -3.40 -11.35 -2.07
N PHE A 30 -3.74 -10.60 -1.01
CA PHE A 30 -3.04 -9.37 -0.68
C PHE A 30 -1.67 -9.58 -0.03
N VAL A 31 -1.46 -10.71 0.66
CA VAL A 31 -0.12 -11.13 1.08
C VAL A 31 0.74 -11.44 -0.15
N MET A 32 0.23 -12.22 -1.11
CA MET A 32 0.90 -12.50 -2.38
C MET A 32 1.28 -11.22 -3.13
N ASP A 33 0.32 -10.32 -3.31
CA ASP A 33 0.51 -9.03 -4.00
C ASP A 33 1.60 -8.19 -3.34
N SER A 34 1.54 -8.05 -2.02
CA SER A 34 2.48 -7.19 -1.27
C SER A 34 3.89 -7.77 -1.20
N LEU A 35 4.03 -9.10 -1.09
CA LEU A 35 5.34 -9.76 -1.19
C LEU A 35 5.93 -9.58 -2.58
N ALA A 36 5.15 -9.80 -3.65
CA ALA A 36 5.62 -9.61 -5.01
C ALA A 36 6.09 -8.18 -5.26
N VAL A 37 5.31 -7.18 -4.84
CA VAL A 37 5.68 -5.77 -4.94
C VAL A 37 6.95 -5.47 -4.14
N GLY A 38 7.08 -5.99 -2.91
CA GLY A 38 8.31 -5.84 -2.13
C GLY A 38 9.54 -6.46 -2.78
N MET A 39 9.38 -7.64 -3.40
CA MET A 39 10.48 -8.29 -4.15
C MET A 39 10.91 -7.42 -5.35
N SER A 40 9.97 -6.85 -6.13
CA SER A 40 10.32 -5.93 -7.22
C SER A 40 11.03 -4.66 -6.73
N GLY A 41 10.73 -4.21 -5.49
CA GLY A 41 11.38 -3.08 -4.85
C GLY A 41 12.87 -3.25 -4.59
N THR A 42 13.40 -4.47 -4.64
CA THR A 42 14.83 -4.74 -4.57
C THR A 42 15.58 -4.45 -5.87
N GLY A 43 14.87 -4.35 -6.99
CA GLY A 43 15.45 -4.18 -8.32
C GLY A 43 15.92 -2.75 -8.63
N PRO A 44 16.56 -2.57 -9.79
CA PRO A 44 17.17 -1.29 -10.17
C PRO A 44 16.16 -0.14 -10.38
N GLN A 45 14.87 -0.45 -10.47
CA GLN A 45 13.80 0.54 -10.62
C GLN A 45 13.53 1.35 -9.33
N LEU A 46 14.10 0.91 -8.19
CA LEU A 46 14.04 1.60 -6.90
C LEU A 46 15.45 1.82 -6.31
N PRO A 47 16.30 2.66 -6.93
CA PRO A 47 17.71 2.78 -6.55
C PRO A 47 17.95 3.24 -5.12
N LEU A 48 17.01 3.98 -4.52
CA LEU A 48 17.12 4.42 -3.13
C LEU A 48 16.89 3.30 -2.10
N ALA A 49 16.47 2.11 -2.54
CA ALA A 49 16.39 0.93 -1.66
C ALA A 49 17.75 0.60 -1.03
N GLN A 50 18.84 0.81 -1.77
CA GLN A 50 20.20 0.63 -1.23
C GLN A 50 20.50 1.61 -0.09
N VAL A 51 20.13 2.87 -0.21
CA VAL A 51 20.31 3.88 0.86
C VAL A 51 19.52 3.50 2.11
N VAL A 52 18.27 3.02 1.94
CA VAL A 52 17.44 2.58 3.07
C VAL A 52 18.01 1.32 3.71
N ARG A 53 18.55 0.39 2.91
CA ARG A 53 19.24 -0.80 3.37
C ARG A 53 20.46 -0.44 4.23
N ASP A 54 21.34 0.42 3.72
CA ASP A 54 22.54 0.84 4.45
C ASP A 54 22.19 1.56 5.76
N ALA A 55 21.14 2.39 5.75
CA ALA A 55 20.59 3.01 6.96
C ALA A 55 20.03 1.98 7.94
N ALA A 56 19.35 0.93 7.46
CA ALA A 56 18.79 -0.11 8.32
C ALA A 56 19.90 -0.85 9.08
N PHE A 57 21.03 -1.12 8.43
CA PHE A 57 22.22 -1.70 9.09
C PHE A 57 22.86 -0.75 10.08
N ALA A 58 23.00 0.54 9.73
CA ALA A 58 23.61 1.55 10.61
C ALA A 58 22.79 1.83 11.88
N LEU A 59 21.47 1.58 11.85
CA LEU A 59 20.55 1.86 12.97
C LEU A 59 20.53 0.79 14.06
N GLY A 60 21.21 -0.33 13.89
CA GLY A 60 21.32 -1.35 14.93
C GLY A 60 21.86 -2.67 14.43
N GLU A 61 22.46 -3.41 15.35
CA GLU A 61 22.93 -4.77 15.14
C GLU A 61 21.83 -5.77 15.56
N GLY A 62 21.75 -6.92 14.89
CA GLY A 62 20.83 -8.00 15.22
C GLY A 62 20.58 -8.92 14.05
N THR A 63 20.01 -10.09 14.36
CA THR A 63 19.81 -11.18 13.40
C THR A 63 18.41 -11.76 13.47
N SER A 64 17.46 -11.00 14.03
CA SER A 64 16.14 -11.54 14.38
C SER A 64 15.18 -11.65 13.20
N ALA A 65 15.39 -10.88 12.12
CA ALA A 65 14.58 -10.90 10.91
C ALA A 65 15.44 -10.67 9.66
N ARG A 66 14.84 -10.76 8.46
CA ARG A 66 15.58 -10.75 7.20
C ARG A 66 15.10 -9.69 6.23
N ALA A 67 16.04 -9.14 5.45
CA ALA A 67 15.74 -8.42 4.23
C ALA A 67 15.21 -9.39 3.16
N TRP A 68 14.14 -9.00 2.46
CA TRP A 68 13.59 -9.83 1.39
C TRP A 68 14.51 -9.87 0.18
N VAL A 69 14.50 -10.98 -0.54
CA VAL A 69 15.32 -11.34 -1.71
C VAL A 69 16.79 -11.59 -1.35
N THR A 70 17.44 -10.67 -0.67
CA THR A 70 18.90 -10.72 -0.40
C THR A 70 19.25 -11.48 0.87
N GLY A 71 18.31 -11.70 1.79
CA GLY A 71 18.43 -12.57 2.95
C GLY A 71 19.28 -12.05 4.11
N GLU A 72 19.81 -10.84 4.02
CA GLU A 72 20.63 -10.30 5.11
C GLU A 72 19.84 -10.20 6.41
N ARG A 73 20.51 -10.53 7.50
CA ARG A 73 19.92 -10.51 8.83
C ARG A 73 20.02 -9.12 9.45
N LEU A 74 18.92 -8.69 10.04
CA LEU A 74 18.72 -7.37 10.65
C LEU A 74 17.97 -7.52 11.98
N PRO A 75 18.03 -6.51 12.87
CA PRO A 75 17.00 -6.37 13.90
C PRO A 75 15.62 -6.29 13.24
N ALA A 76 14.59 -6.82 13.91
CA ALA A 76 13.21 -6.79 13.37
C ALA A 76 12.75 -5.38 12.97
N THR A 77 13.18 -4.34 13.71
CA THR A 77 12.91 -2.94 13.40
C THR A 77 13.56 -2.48 12.09
N GLY A 78 14.78 -2.95 11.81
CA GLY A 78 15.52 -2.67 10.58
C GLY A 78 14.91 -3.40 9.38
N ALA A 79 14.58 -4.69 9.53
CA ALA A 79 13.92 -5.49 8.50
C ALA A 79 12.52 -4.93 8.16
N ALA A 80 11.72 -4.56 9.15
CA ALA A 80 10.40 -3.94 8.95
C ALA A 80 10.53 -2.61 8.19
N MET A 81 11.52 -1.77 8.53
CA MET A 81 11.78 -0.52 7.83
C MET A 81 12.16 -0.75 6.37
N LEU A 82 13.15 -1.59 6.12
CA LEU A 82 13.63 -1.87 4.76
C LEU A 82 12.51 -2.47 3.90
N ASN A 83 11.91 -3.57 4.35
CA ASN A 83 10.88 -4.27 3.59
C ASN A 83 9.64 -3.38 3.37
N GLY A 84 9.28 -2.50 4.33
CA GLY A 84 8.21 -1.51 4.17
C GLY A 84 8.52 -0.49 3.06
N TYR A 85 9.76 -0.03 2.96
CA TYR A 85 10.20 0.81 1.86
C TYR A 85 10.11 0.10 0.51
N LEU A 86 10.54 -1.18 0.46
CA LEU A 86 10.48 -1.98 -0.76
C LEU A 86 9.05 -2.15 -1.27
N VAL A 87 8.09 -2.36 -0.38
CA VAL A 87 6.68 -2.52 -0.77
C VAL A 87 6.09 -1.22 -1.31
N HIS A 88 6.33 -0.07 -0.66
CA HIS A 88 5.66 1.19 -1.06
C HIS A 88 6.43 2.00 -2.10
N GLY A 89 7.75 1.85 -2.20
CA GLY A 89 8.63 2.75 -2.97
C GLY A 89 8.30 2.86 -4.46
N GLN A 90 7.58 1.90 -5.02
CA GLN A 90 7.20 1.87 -6.42
C GLN A 90 5.74 2.28 -6.68
N GLU A 91 4.96 2.65 -5.65
CA GLU A 91 3.53 2.98 -5.78
C GLU A 91 2.73 1.85 -6.45
N PHE A 92 3.06 0.57 -6.15
CA PHE A 92 2.42 -0.59 -6.75
C PHE A 92 1.67 -1.48 -5.74
N ASP A 93 1.78 -1.17 -4.48
CA ASP A 93 1.10 -1.79 -3.35
C ASP A 93 -0.40 -1.50 -3.32
N CYS A 94 -1.16 -2.39 -2.72
CA CYS A 94 -2.62 -2.29 -2.61
C CYS A 94 -3.06 -1.06 -1.80
N VAL A 95 -4.32 -0.65 -1.99
CA VAL A 95 -4.90 0.53 -1.35
C VAL A 95 -6.33 0.27 -0.90
N HIS A 96 -6.67 0.69 0.31
CA HIS A 96 -8.06 0.79 0.77
C HIS A 96 -8.56 2.19 0.38
N MET A 97 -9.29 2.27 -0.73
CA MET A 97 -9.67 3.55 -1.34
C MET A 97 -10.55 4.41 -0.43
N PRO A 98 -11.61 3.89 0.24
CA PRO A 98 -12.44 4.71 1.11
C PRO A 98 -11.69 5.32 2.31
N ALA A 99 -10.69 4.62 2.83
CA ALA A 99 -9.84 5.12 3.92
C ALA A 99 -8.68 5.99 3.43
N VAL A 100 -8.33 5.93 2.15
CA VAL A 100 -7.10 6.48 1.56
C VAL A 100 -5.86 5.98 2.33
N VAL A 101 -5.80 4.66 2.54
CA VAL A 101 -4.73 3.99 3.29
C VAL A 101 -4.13 2.89 2.44
N HIS A 102 -2.80 2.72 2.50
CA HIS A 102 -2.03 1.64 1.89
C HIS A 102 -1.67 0.61 3.00
N PRO A 103 -2.61 -0.24 3.43
CA PRO A 103 -2.45 -0.95 4.69
C PRO A 103 -1.29 -1.94 4.67
N MET A 104 -1.21 -2.75 3.62
CA MET A 104 -0.26 -3.86 3.57
C MET A 104 1.20 -3.40 3.48
N ALA A 105 1.49 -2.21 2.97
CA ALA A 105 2.85 -1.69 2.87
C ALA A 105 3.51 -1.43 4.24
N VAL A 106 2.71 -1.09 5.26
CA VAL A 106 3.18 -0.96 6.65
C VAL A 106 3.02 -2.28 7.40
N ILE A 107 1.85 -2.91 7.26
CA ILE A 107 1.42 -4.03 8.10
C ILE A 107 2.24 -5.29 7.81
N LEU A 108 2.32 -5.73 6.56
CA LEU A 108 2.94 -7.01 6.24
C LEU A 108 4.44 -7.05 6.59
N PRO A 109 5.27 -6.04 6.24
CA PRO A 109 6.67 -6.01 6.66
C PRO A 109 6.86 -6.02 8.18
N ALA A 110 6.02 -5.29 8.92
CA ALA A 110 6.08 -5.26 10.38
C ALA A 110 5.69 -6.62 11.01
N LEU A 111 4.62 -7.25 10.52
CA LEU A 111 4.17 -8.56 11.01
C LEU A 111 5.16 -9.68 10.69
N VAL A 112 5.69 -9.72 9.46
CA VAL A 112 6.68 -10.74 9.07
C VAL A 112 7.95 -10.59 9.89
N ALA A 113 8.47 -9.38 10.05
CA ALA A 113 9.66 -9.14 10.88
C ALA A 113 9.43 -9.51 12.36
N ALA A 114 8.26 -9.21 12.91
CA ALA A 114 7.89 -9.59 14.28
C ALA A 114 7.71 -11.11 14.43
N ALA A 115 7.15 -11.79 13.42
CA ALA A 115 7.00 -13.24 13.40
C ALA A 115 8.35 -13.96 13.37
N GLU A 116 9.28 -13.50 12.52
CA GLU A 116 10.65 -14.03 12.50
C GLU A 116 11.37 -13.80 13.84
N ALA A 117 11.22 -12.60 14.43
CA ALA A 117 11.83 -12.28 15.71
C ALA A 117 11.29 -13.19 16.83
N ARG A 118 9.99 -13.42 16.89
CA ARG A 118 9.36 -14.34 17.85
C ARG A 118 9.91 -15.76 17.70
N ALA A 119 9.95 -16.27 16.48
CA ALA A 119 10.45 -17.60 16.20
C ALA A 119 11.95 -17.76 16.51
N ASN A 120 12.77 -16.76 16.19
CA ASN A 120 14.22 -16.82 16.34
C ASN A 120 14.70 -16.54 17.78
N GLN A 121 14.02 -15.67 18.52
CA GLN A 121 14.42 -15.26 19.86
C GLN A 121 13.70 -16.03 20.96
N GLU A 122 12.42 -16.37 20.76
CA GLU A 122 11.57 -17.01 21.78
C GLU A 122 11.30 -18.49 21.49
N GLN A 123 11.83 -19.03 20.37
CA GLN A 123 11.59 -20.39 19.88
C GLN A 123 10.08 -20.71 19.73
N ALA A 124 9.28 -19.68 19.45
CA ALA A 124 7.84 -19.76 19.31
C ALA A 124 7.43 -19.41 17.86
N PRO A 125 7.33 -20.39 16.94
CA PRO A 125 6.97 -20.17 15.56
C PRO A 125 5.56 -19.56 15.44
N VAL A 126 5.35 -18.77 14.39
CA VAL A 126 4.06 -18.18 14.04
C VAL A 126 3.50 -18.93 12.84
N ASP A 127 2.34 -19.53 13.00
CA ASP A 127 1.67 -20.25 11.92
C ASP A 127 0.88 -19.30 10.99
N GLY A 128 0.43 -19.84 9.86
CA GLY A 128 -0.29 -19.08 8.86
C GLY A 128 -1.65 -18.58 9.31
N ARG A 129 -2.36 -19.31 10.20
CA ARG A 129 -3.65 -18.86 10.75
C ARG A 129 -3.47 -17.64 11.65
N THR A 130 -2.44 -17.67 12.47
CA THR A 130 -2.06 -16.53 13.33
C THR A 130 -1.69 -15.32 12.48
N LEU A 131 -0.89 -15.49 11.42
CA LEU A 131 -0.56 -14.40 10.48
C LEU A 131 -1.81 -13.84 9.80
N ILE A 132 -2.70 -14.69 9.27
CA ILE A 132 -3.96 -14.28 8.62
C ILE A 132 -4.81 -13.46 9.59
N THR A 133 -4.95 -13.90 10.83
CA THR A 133 -5.72 -13.19 11.86
C THR A 133 -5.09 -11.83 12.17
N ALA A 134 -3.77 -11.79 12.36
CA ALA A 134 -3.04 -10.56 12.64
C ALA A 134 -3.13 -9.54 11.50
N VAL A 135 -3.09 -9.99 10.23
CA VAL A 135 -3.29 -9.13 9.05
C VAL A 135 -4.70 -8.52 9.07
N ASN A 136 -5.74 -9.33 9.29
CA ASN A 136 -7.13 -8.81 9.31
C ASN A 136 -7.31 -7.78 10.44
N VAL A 137 -6.86 -8.08 11.68
CA VAL A 137 -6.89 -7.13 12.80
C VAL A 137 -6.18 -5.82 12.42
N ALA A 138 -4.98 -5.92 11.87
CA ALA A 138 -4.19 -4.75 11.54
C ALA A 138 -4.83 -3.89 10.44
N VAL A 139 -5.38 -4.54 9.40
CA VAL A 139 -6.08 -3.84 8.31
C VAL A 139 -7.36 -3.19 8.83
N ASP A 140 -8.17 -3.89 9.64
CA ASP A 140 -9.38 -3.33 10.22
C ASP A 140 -9.07 -2.09 11.07
N VAL A 141 -8.08 -2.16 11.97
CA VAL A 141 -7.69 -1.00 12.80
C VAL A 141 -7.23 0.17 11.93
N ALA A 142 -6.34 -0.06 10.96
CA ALA A 142 -5.80 0.99 10.11
C ALA A 142 -6.88 1.66 9.25
N THR A 143 -7.75 0.88 8.64
CA THR A 143 -8.72 1.39 7.67
C THR A 143 -9.96 1.96 8.32
N LEU A 144 -10.41 1.42 9.46
CA LEU A 144 -11.54 1.98 10.21
C LEU A 144 -11.21 3.36 10.81
N LEU A 145 -9.95 3.62 11.18
CA LEU A 145 -9.50 4.97 11.49
C LEU A 145 -9.55 5.89 10.25
N GLY A 146 -9.10 5.39 9.11
CA GLY A 146 -9.10 6.17 7.86
C GLY A 146 -10.49 6.52 7.34
N ILE A 147 -11.46 5.60 7.40
CA ILE A 147 -12.85 5.89 6.97
C ILE A 147 -13.59 6.83 7.91
N SER A 148 -13.08 7.03 9.11
CA SER A 148 -13.64 8.03 10.05
C SER A 148 -13.30 9.47 9.65
N ALA A 149 -12.30 9.70 8.80
CA ALA A 149 -11.88 11.03 8.39
C ALA A 149 -12.90 11.70 7.43
N ARG A 150 -13.15 13.00 7.65
CA ARG A 150 -14.04 13.81 6.80
C ARG A 150 -13.30 14.96 6.12
N ALA A 151 -12.26 15.50 6.75
CA ALA A 151 -11.47 16.57 6.17
C ALA A 151 -10.50 16.07 5.09
N PRO A 152 -10.04 16.97 4.21
CA PRO A 152 -8.93 16.71 3.31
C PRO A 152 -7.66 16.33 4.06
N MET A 153 -6.95 15.32 3.56
CA MET A 153 -5.73 14.80 4.16
C MET A 153 -4.62 15.86 4.23
N ARG A 154 -4.13 16.14 5.43
CA ARG A 154 -2.97 17.02 5.71
C ARG A 154 -1.74 16.23 6.13
N PHE A 155 -1.96 15.13 6.77
CA PHE A 155 -0.94 14.17 7.21
C PHE A 155 -1.02 12.94 6.31
N PHE A 156 0.09 12.21 6.18
CA PHE A 156 0.13 11.04 5.30
C PHE A 156 -0.53 9.83 6.00
N ARG A 157 -1.84 9.76 5.86
CA ARG A 157 -2.71 8.75 6.49
C ARG A 157 -2.24 7.31 6.31
N PRO A 158 -1.72 6.88 5.13
CA PRO A 158 -1.18 5.51 4.97
C PRO A 158 -0.14 5.13 6.02
N ALA A 159 0.83 6.00 6.32
CA ALA A 159 1.84 5.73 7.32
C ALA A 159 1.26 5.75 8.74
N MET A 160 0.42 6.75 9.04
CA MET A 160 -0.11 6.97 10.39
C MET A 160 -1.09 5.86 10.81
N CYS A 161 -2.13 5.62 10.01
CA CYS A 161 -3.08 4.52 10.28
C CYS A 161 -2.39 3.16 10.21
N GLY A 162 -1.47 2.98 9.25
CA GLY A 162 -0.68 1.76 9.10
C GLY A 162 0.12 1.42 10.35
N ALA A 163 0.77 2.40 10.99
CA ALA A 163 1.53 2.18 12.23
C ALA A 163 0.64 1.68 13.38
N LEU A 164 -0.54 2.30 13.55
CA LEU A 164 -1.51 1.90 14.59
C LEU A 164 -2.06 0.50 14.33
N GLY A 165 -2.44 0.21 13.09
CA GLY A 165 -2.91 -1.11 12.68
C GLY A 165 -1.82 -2.18 12.84
N ALA A 166 -0.61 -1.93 12.37
CA ALA A 166 0.50 -2.87 12.49
C ALA A 166 0.85 -3.18 13.95
N ALA A 167 0.82 -2.19 14.85
CA ALA A 167 1.05 -2.41 16.28
C ALA A 167 -0.04 -3.31 16.91
N ALA A 168 -1.32 -3.11 16.54
CA ALA A 168 -2.41 -3.99 16.95
C ALA A 168 -2.23 -5.41 16.40
N GLY A 169 -1.87 -5.55 15.12
CA GLY A 169 -1.60 -6.84 14.49
C GLY A 169 -0.43 -7.59 15.12
N ILE A 170 0.68 -6.90 15.46
CA ILE A 170 1.82 -7.52 16.16
C ILE A 170 1.38 -8.02 17.54
N ALA A 171 0.64 -7.19 18.31
CA ALA A 171 0.11 -7.61 19.61
C ALA A 171 -0.77 -8.86 19.48
N ARG A 172 -1.61 -8.94 18.44
CA ARG A 172 -2.45 -10.11 18.15
C ARG A 172 -1.62 -11.32 17.73
N LEU A 173 -0.54 -11.12 16.93
CA LEU A 173 0.40 -12.18 16.53
C LEU A 173 1.08 -12.84 17.75
N TYR A 174 1.31 -12.08 18.82
CA TYR A 174 1.88 -12.56 20.08
C TYR A 174 0.82 -13.03 21.10
N ASP A 175 -0.46 -13.05 20.73
CA ASP A 175 -1.58 -13.38 21.60
C ASP A 175 -1.60 -12.54 22.90
N ALA A 176 -1.30 -11.25 22.76
CA ALA A 176 -1.24 -10.32 23.89
C ALA A 176 -2.62 -10.07 24.51
N ASP A 177 -2.65 -9.82 25.80
CA ASP A 177 -3.85 -9.37 26.49
C ASP A 177 -4.29 -7.98 26.00
N ALA A 178 -5.57 -7.63 26.21
CA ALA A 178 -6.16 -6.39 25.77
C ALA A 178 -5.42 -5.14 26.30
N SER A 179 -4.84 -5.20 27.50
CA SER A 179 -4.07 -4.10 28.09
C SER A 179 -2.74 -3.90 27.36
N THR A 180 -2.03 -4.98 27.05
CA THR A 180 -0.77 -4.92 26.31
C THR A 180 -0.98 -4.51 24.85
N LEU A 181 -2.06 -4.98 24.21
CA LEU A 181 -2.46 -4.55 22.87
C LEU A 181 -2.75 -3.04 22.86
N HIS A 182 -3.53 -2.54 23.82
CA HIS A 182 -3.81 -1.12 23.95
C HIS A 182 -2.52 -0.31 24.13
N ARG A 183 -1.59 -0.77 24.99
CA ARG A 183 -0.26 -0.14 25.13
C ARG A 183 0.50 -0.08 23.83
N ALA A 184 0.51 -1.14 23.05
CA ALA A 184 1.21 -1.18 21.76
C ALA A 184 0.67 -0.15 20.77
N VAL A 185 -0.65 -0.07 20.60
CA VAL A 185 -1.31 0.94 19.76
C VAL A 185 -1.01 2.36 20.27
N SER A 186 -1.06 2.57 21.59
CA SER A 186 -0.78 3.87 22.20
C SER A 186 0.67 4.31 22.03
N LEU A 187 1.63 3.40 22.11
CA LEU A 187 3.04 3.69 21.84
C LEU A 187 3.32 3.93 20.36
N ALA A 188 2.59 3.28 19.45
CA ALA A 188 2.67 3.56 18.03
C ALA A 188 2.16 4.99 17.74
N TYR A 189 1.08 5.42 18.40
CA TYR A 189 0.61 6.81 18.31
C TYR A 189 1.69 7.83 18.64
N CYS A 190 2.51 7.58 19.65
CA CYS A 190 3.61 8.48 20.04
C CYS A 190 4.74 8.60 19.02
N GLN A 191 4.74 7.76 17.99
CA GLN A 191 5.77 7.69 16.95
C GLN A 191 5.21 7.90 15.54
N LEU A 192 3.99 8.45 15.40
CA LEU A 192 3.34 8.58 14.09
C LEU A 192 4.16 9.48 13.15
N PRO A 193 4.64 8.95 12.00
CA PRO A 193 5.35 9.73 11.01
C PRO A 193 4.42 10.24 9.93
N GLY A 194 4.81 11.31 9.31
CA GLY A 194 4.34 11.61 7.96
C GLY A 194 3.38 12.77 7.83
N THR A 195 3.75 13.63 6.88
CA THR A 195 2.93 14.74 6.39
C THR A 195 2.77 14.65 4.88
N MET A 196 1.88 15.45 4.31
CA MET A 196 1.70 15.53 2.85
C MET A 196 2.79 16.35 2.13
N GLN A 197 3.78 16.91 2.84
CA GLN A 197 4.82 17.71 2.20
C GLN A 197 5.64 16.90 1.18
N ALA A 198 6.05 15.68 1.54
CA ALA A 198 6.76 14.78 0.62
C ALA A 198 5.93 14.44 -0.63
N HIS A 199 4.59 14.31 -0.47
CA HIS A 199 3.69 14.10 -1.60
C HIS A 199 3.67 15.35 -2.50
N VAL A 200 3.47 16.55 -1.95
CA VAL A 200 3.38 17.80 -2.71
C VAL A 200 4.65 18.04 -3.55
N GLU A 201 5.82 17.77 -2.97
CA GLU A 201 7.10 17.94 -3.65
C GLU A 201 7.42 16.79 -4.62
N GLY A 202 6.73 15.65 -4.52
CA GLY A 202 7.06 14.43 -5.26
C GLY A 202 8.37 13.79 -4.76
N SER A 203 8.65 13.96 -3.47
CA SER A 203 9.86 13.45 -2.83
C SER A 203 9.77 11.93 -2.59
N PRO A 204 10.85 11.15 -2.79
CA PRO A 204 10.91 9.75 -2.42
C PRO A 204 10.77 9.51 -0.90
N ALA A 205 10.88 10.56 -0.08
CA ALA A 205 10.60 10.51 1.35
C ALA A 205 9.14 10.12 1.68
N LEU A 206 8.23 10.17 0.71
CA LEU A 206 6.87 9.66 0.89
C LEU A 206 6.89 8.18 1.29
N ALA A 207 7.62 7.34 0.54
CA ALA A 207 7.77 5.92 0.86
C ALA A 207 8.55 5.68 2.17
N MET A 208 9.49 6.59 2.50
CA MET A 208 10.22 6.50 3.77
C MET A 208 9.31 6.68 4.99
N GLN A 209 8.22 7.46 4.89
CA GLN A 209 7.24 7.59 5.96
C GLN A 209 6.54 6.24 6.24
N VAL A 210 6.24 5.43 5.20
CA VAL A 210 5.71 4.06 5.35
C VAL A 210 6.73 3.13 6.01
N ALA A 211 7.98 3.18 5.57
CA ALA A 211 9.07 2.42 6.16
C ALA A 211 9.24 2.71 7.67
N MET A 212 9.22 3.99 8.03
CA MET A 212 9.31 4.41 9.45
C MET A 212 8.08 4.00 10.26
N ALA A 213 6.90 3.94 9.65
CA ALA A 213 5.68 3.43 10.29
C ALA A 213 5.78 1.94 10.63
N SER A 214 6.32 1.12 9.71
CA SER A 214 6.58 -0.31 9.95
C SER A 214 7.56 -0.51 11.11
N ARG A 215 8.66 0.26 11.12
CA ARG A 215 9.62 0.28 12.23
C ARG A 215 8.99 0.69 13.56
N ALA A 216 8.19 1.76 13.55
CA ALA A 216 7.52 2.28 14.74
C ALA A 216 6.59 1.25 15.37
N ALA A 217 5.85 0.47 14.57
CA ALA A 217 4.98 -0.59 15.05
C ALA A 217 5.76 -1.68 15.82
N VAL A 218 6.88 -2.16 15.27
CA VAL A 218 7.75 -3.14 15.94
C VAL A 218 8.35 -2.55 17.21
N THR A 219 8.85 -1.31 17.17
CA THR A 219 9.40 -0.63 18.36
C THR A 219 8.33 -0.48 19.45
N SER A 220 7.10 -0.14 19.07
CA SER A 220 5.98 0.03 20.00
C SER A 220 5.60 -1.27 20.69
N TRP A 221 5.61 -2.37 19.97
CA TRP A 221 5.42 -3.70 20.53
C TRP A 221 6.52 -4.04 21.56
N GLU A 222 7.78 -3.80 21.22
CA GLU A 222 8.91 -4.08 22.10
C GLU A 222 8.86 -3.28 23.42
N LEU A 223 8.38 -2.05 23.39
CA LEU A 223 8.15 -1.23 24.58
C LEU A 223 6.90 -1.71 25.36
N ALA A 224 5.80 -2.01 24.67
CA ALA A 224 4.53 -2.40 25.28
C ALA A 224 4.68 -3.71 26.08
N ARG A 225 5.30 -4.74 25.48
CA ARG A 225 5.49 -6.04 26.11
C ARG A 225 6.42 -6.00 27.33
N ARG A 226 7.26 -4.96 27.44
CA ARG A 226 8.10 -4.69 28.61
C ARG A 226 7.44 -3.78 29.64
N GLY A 227 6.16 -3.42 29.45
CA GLY A 227 5.36 -2.68 30.41
C GLY A 227 5.57 -1.16 30.40
N PHE A 228 6.16 -0.57 29.33
CA PHE A 228 6.30 0.90 29.25
C PHE A 228 4.93 1.57 29.26
N PRO A 229 4.67 2.56 30.15
CA PRO A 229 3.37 3.20 30.31
C PRO A 229 3.14 4.30 29.25
N PRO A 230 2.21 4.15 28.30
CA PRO A 230 1.84 5.19 27.34
C PRO A 230 0.69 6.06 27.84
N PRO A 231 0.34 7.16 27.14
CA PRO A 231 -0.98 7.76 27.24
C PRO A 231 -2.04 6.78 26.72
N MET A 232 -3.23 6.73 27.33
CA MET A 232 -4.22 5.69 26.98
C MET A 232 -5.33 6.18 26.05
N ASP A 233 -5.70 7.47 26.07
CA ASP A 233 -6.76 8.02 25.21
C ASP A 233 -6.21 8.63 23.92
N VAL A 234 -5.51 7.78 23.14
CA VAL A 234 -4.72 8.22 21.98
C VAL A 234 -5.51 8.34 20.68
N LEU A 235 -6.74 7.81 20.61
CA LEU A 235 -7.54 7.92 19.38
C LEU A 235 -8.53 9.08 19.43
N GLU A 236 -9.30 9.21 20.50
CA GLU A 236 -10.40 10.17 20.63
C GLU A 236 -10.18 11.23 21.72
N GLY A 237 -9.06 11.16 22.47
CA GLY A 237 -8.71 12.17 23.47
C GLY A 237 -8.46 13.54 22.83
N ARG A 238 -8.40 14.60 23.64
CA ARG A 238 -8.24 16.00 23.18
C ARG A 238 -7.09 16.17 22.16
N PHE A 239 -5.98 15.46 22.35
CA PHE A 239 -4.83 15.43 21.45
C PHE A 239 -4.66 14.04 20.81
N GLY A 240 -5.75 13.28 20.69
CA GLY A 240 -5.77 11.97 20.05
C GLY A 240 -5.68 12.06 18.52
N TYR A 241 -5.54 10.89 17.90
CA TYR A 241 -5.38 10.79 16.45
C TYR A 241 -6.48 11.51 15.66
N LEU A 242 -7.76 11.25 15.99
CA LEU A 242 -8.88 11.80 15.23
C LEU A 242 -8.98 13.33 15.38
N PRO A 243 -9.02 13.92 16.59
CA PRO A 243 -9.11 15.38 16.71
C PRO A 243 -7.88 16.12 16.19
N LEU A 244 -6.69 15.57 16.42
CA LEU A 244 -5.44 16.28 16.10
C LEU A 244 -5.06 16.17 14.61
N TYR A 245 -5.11 14.97 14.06
CA TYR A 245 -4.58 14.72 12.73
C TYR A 245 -5.67 14.77 11.64
N GLU A 246 -6.86 14.26 11.92
CA GLU A 246 -7.96 14.31 10.96
C GLU A 246 -8.78 15.61 11.11
N GLY A 247 -8.94 16.13 12.32
CA GLY A 247 -9.68 17.36 12.60
C GLY A 247 -11.19 17.12 12.53
N GLU A 248 -11.76 17.12 11.33
CA GLU A 248 -13.16 16.73 11.12
C GLU A 248 -13.25 15.21 10.92
N TYR A 249 -14.06 14.55 11.74
CA TYR A 249 -14.21 13.09 11.67
C TYR A 249 -15.62 12.65 12.10
N ASP A 250 -16.00 11.46 11.66
CA ASP A 250 -17.25 10.78 12.04
C ASP A 250 -16.94 9.29 12.22
N THR A 251 -17.11 8.83 13.46
CA THR A 251 -16.85 7.42 13.83
C THR A 251 -18.01 6.48 13.50
N GLY A 252 -19.16 7.00 13.09
CA GLY A 252 -20.38 6.22 12.82
C GLY A 252 -20.14 5.09 11.79
N PRO A 253 -19.58 5.35 10.62
CA PRO A 253 -19.29 4.31 9.62
C PRO A 253 -18.35 3.21 10.14
N ALA A 254 -17.31 3.58 10.90
CA ALA A 254 -16.38 2.61 11.48
C ALA A 254 -17.06 1.71 12.52
N LEU A 255 -17.88 2.31 13.40
CA LEU A 255 -18.67 1.57 14.37
C LEU A 255 -19.71 0.66 13.71
N ALA A 256 -20.35 1.09 12.62
CA ALA A 256 -21.28 0.28 11.85
C ALA A 256 -20.59 -0.92 11.23
N ALA A 257 -19.42 -0.74 10.61
CA ALA A 257 -18.63 -1.83 10.02
C ALA A 257 -18.19 -2.86 11.08
N LEU A 258 -17.74 -2.41 12.26
CA LEU A 258 -17.42 -3.29 13.38
C LEU A 258 -18.64 -4.08 13.87
N ALA A 259 -19.80 -3.43 14.00
CA ALA A 259 -21.03 -4.07 14.44
C ALA A 259 -21.52 -5.12 13.42
N ALA A 260 -21.34 -4.85 12.12
CA ALA A 260 -21.64 -5.77 11.03
C ALA A 260 -20.59 -6.88 10.85
N ARG A 261 -19.46 -6.80 11.55
CA ARG A 261 -18.29 -7.68 11.38
C ARG A 261 -17.81 -7.74 9.92
N GLU A 262 -17.77 -6.59 9.26
CA GLU A 262 -17.29 -6.47 7.87
C GLU A 262 -15.76 -6.43 7.84
N PRO A 263 -15.07 -7.47 7.33
CA PRO A 263 -13.62 -7.45 7.21
C PRO A 263 -13.19 -6.39 6.20
N GLN A 264 -12.45 -5.39 6.65
CA GLN A 264 -12.04 -4.27 5.80
C GLN A 264 -11.05 -4.69 4.70
N LEU A 265 -10.41 -5.83 4.86
CA LEU A 265 -9.57 -6.41 3.80
C LEU A 265 -10.36 -6.67 2.50
N LEU A 266 -11.66 -6.93 2.58
CA LEU A 266 -12.54 -7.09 1.41
C LEU A 266 -12.78 -5.77 0.64
N GLN A 267 -12.48 -4.62 1.26
CA GLN A 267 -12.58 -3.29 0.65
C GLN A 267 -11.23 -2.80 0.10
N VAL A 268 -10.17 -3.61 0.22
CA VAL A 268 -8.86 -3.29 -0.34
C VAL A 268 -8.86 -3.52 -1.86
N SER A 269 -8.21 -2.63 -2.56
CA SER A 269 -8.08 -2.62 -4.02
C SER A 269 -6.66 -2.96 -4.44
N HIS A 270 -6.51 -3.77 -5.50
CA HIS A 270 -5.24 -3.95 -6.16
C HIS A 270 -4.87 -2.73 -6.99
N LYS A 271 -3.59 -2.44 -7.10
CA LYS A 271 -3.07 -1.58 -8.16
C LYS A 271 -2.69 -2.40 -9.38
N MET A 272 -3.24 -2.06 -10.54
CA MET A 272 -2.88 -2.67 -11.82
C MET A 272 -1.62 -2.03 -12.42
N PHE A 273 -1.32 -0.80 -12.04
CA PHE A 273 -0.18 -0.02 -12.53
C PHE A 273 0.67 0.48 -11.35
N PRO A 274 2.00 0.60 -11.50
CA PRO A 274 2.91 1.14 -10.48
C PRO A 274 2.80 2.67 -10.40
N THR A 275 1.63 3.19 -10.02
CA THR A 275 1.26 4.62 -9.98
C THR A 275 0.38 4.92 -8.78
N GLY A 276 0.16 6.20 -8.49
CA GLY A 276 -0.90 6.59 -7.55
C GLY A 276 -2.26 6.01 -7.97
N GLY A 277 -2.98 5.40 -7.02
CA GLY A 277 -4.28 4.75 -7.31
C GLY A 277 -5.31 5.68 -7.96
N ALA A 278 -5.24 6.98 -7.67
CA ALA A 278 -6.09 8.02 -8.27
C ALA A 278 -5.93 8.16 -9.79
N ALA A 279 -4.79 7.70 -10.36
CA ALA A 279 -4.52 7.76 -11.80
C ALA A 279 -5.07 6.55 -12.57
N HIS A 280 -5.47 5.48 -11.89
CA HIS A 280 -5.79 4.19 -12.53
C HIS A 280 -6.99 4.27 -13.47
N ALA A 281 -8.07 4.99 -13.09
CA ALA A 281 -9.24 5.12 -13.94
C ALA A 281 -8.90 5.84 -15.26
N GLY A 282 -8.09 6.91 -15.21
CA GLY A 282 -7.64 7.63 -16.41
C GLY A 282 -6.79 6.73 -17.33
N GLN A 283 -5.88 5.95 -16.77
CA GLN A 283 -5.06 5.01 -17.55
C GLN A 283 -5.91 3.91 -18.21
N ASP A 284 -6.82 3.28 -17.45
CA ASP A 284 -7.75 2.25 -17.94
C ASP A 284 -8.66 2.77 -19.07
N MET A 285 -9.19 3.99 -18.89
CA MET A 285 -10.03 4.63 -19.91
C MET A 285 -9.26 4.91 -21.20
N LEU A 286 -8.04 5.42 -21.10
CA LEU A 286 -7.24 5.71 -22.30
C LEU A 286 -6.77 4.44 -23.02
N MET A 287 -6.44 3.38 -22.26
CA MET A 287 -6.14 2.07 -22.85
C MET A 287 -7.34 1.53 -23.65
N GLU A 288 -8.55 1.61 -23.08
CA GLU A 288 -9.79 1.19 -23.78
C GLU A 288 -10.00 1.98 -25.07
N LEU A 289 -9.91 3.33 -25.00
CA LEU A 289 -10.09 4.17 -26.19
C LEU A 289 -9.03 3.88 -27.25
N ARG A 290 -7.77 3.70 -26.85
CA ARG A 290 -6.69 3.36 -27.77
C ARG A 290 -6.98 2.04 -28.51
N ASP A 291 -7.34 1.00 -27.77
CA ASP A 291 -7.51 -0.35 -28.31
C ASP A 291 -8.80 -0.47 -29.13
N ARG A 292 -9.91 0.18 -28.68
CA ARG A 292 -11.21 0.14 -29.35
C ARG A 292 -11.22 0.97 -30.65
N GLU A 293 -10.59 2.14 -30.62
CA GLU A 293 -10.64 3.11 -31.73
C GLU A 293 -9.39 3.08 -32.63
N GLY A 294 -8.39 2.27 -32.28
CA GLY A 294 -7.09 2.28 -32.97
C GLY A 294 -6.35 3.62 -32.84
N LEU A 295 -6.54 4.33 -31.70
CA LEU A 295 -6.06 5.67 -31.49
C LEU A 295 -4.54 5.74 -31.42
N ARG A 296 -3.91 6.61 -32.22
CA ARG A 296 -2.47 6.89 -32.23
C ARG A 296 -2.20 8.26 -31.63
N ILE A 297 -1.00 8.48 -31.11
CA ILE A 297 -0.59 9.77 -30.52
C ILE A 297 -0.76 10.93 -31.53
N ALA A 298 -0.44 10.69 -32.82
CA ALA A 298 -0.55 11.69 -33.86
C ALA A 298 -2.00 12.17 -34.09
N ASP A 299 -2.97 11.33 -33.77
CA ASP A 299 -4.39 11.60 -33.96
C ASP A 299 -4.97 12.49 -32.84
N ILE A 300 -4.30 12.55 -31.66
CA ILE A 300 -4.81 13.26 -30.49
C ILE A 300 -4.53 14.75 -30.57
N GLU A 301 -5.58 15.55 -30.44
CA GLU A 301 -5.51 17.01 -30.23
C GLU A 301 -5.46 17.35 -28.73
N SER A 302 -6.40 16.79 -27.95
CA SER A 302 -6.47 16.99 -26.49
C SER A 302 -7.10 15.80 -25.77
N ILE A 303 -6.75 15.67 -24.48
CA ILE A 303 -7.35 14.73 -23.54
C ILE A 303 -7.86 15.52 -22.34
N GLU A 304 -9.14 15.43 -22.03
CA GLU A 304 -9.75 16.00 -20.84
C GLU A 304 -10.26 14.88 -19.94
N LEU A 305 -9.81 14.87 -18.67
CA LEU A 305 -10.29 13.98 -17.63
C LEU A 305 -11.10 14.77 -16.60
N GLN A 306 -12.37 14.46 -16.46
CA GLN A 306 -13.23 14.97 -15.40
C GLN A 306 -13.13 14.04 -14.19
N ALA A 307 -12.76 14.59 -13.04
CA ALA A 307 -12.44 13.78 -11.87
C ALA A 307 -12.80 14.46 -10.54
N PRO A 308 -13.00 13.68 -9.45
CA PRO A 308 -13.23 14.21 -8.10
C PRO A 308 -12.04 14.98 -7.53
N PRO A 309 -12.24 15.80 -6.46
CA PRO A 309 -11.19 16.64 -5.86
C PRO A 309 -9.94 15.88 -5.41
N LEU A 310 -10.09 14.64 -4.92
CA LEU A 310 -8.94 13.84 -4.48
C LEU A 310 -8.00 13.49 -5.64
N VAL A 311 -8.55 13.17 -6.82
CA VAL A 311 -7.74 12.88 -8.02
C VAL A 311 -6.90 14.10 -8.40
N HIS A 312 -7.51 15.29 -8.36
CA HIS A 312 -6.78 16.55 -8.62
C HIS A 312 -5.61 16.72 -7.65
N ARG A 313 -5.85 16.56 -6.35
CA ARG A 313 -4.81 16.74 -5.33
C ARG A 313 -3.69 15.73 -5.44
N LEU A 314 -4.01 14.48 -5.78
CA LEU A 314 -3.04 13.41 -5.74
C LEU A 314 -2.22 13.26 -7.02
N VAL A 315 -2.84 13.45 -8.21
CA VAL A 315 -2.18 13.06 -9.47
C VAL A 315 -2.27 14.09 -10.60
N ALA A 316 -3.03 15.19 -10.46
CA ALA A 316 -3.16 16.21 -11.52
C ALA A 316 -1.96 17.18 -11.56
N ARG A 317 -0.79 16.78 -11.08
CA ARG A 317 0.42 17.60 -11.15
C ARG A 317 0.91 17.72 -12.60
N PRO A 318 1.45 18.89 -13.01
CA PRO A 318 1.91 19.09 -14.38
C PRO A 318 3.16 18.25 -14.69
N TRP A 319 3.33 17.94 -15.96
CA TRP A 319 4.64 17.48 -16.45
C TRP A 319 5.68 18.59 -16.25
N LYS A 320 6.89 18.23 -15.91
CA LYS A 320 8.04 19.13 -15.83
C LYS A 320 9.30 18.41 -16.30
N GLU A 321 10.24 19.17 -16.81
CA GLU A 321 11.56 18.67 -17.14
C GLU A 321 12.25 18.15 -15.87
N ASP A 322 13.10 17.15 -16.00
CA ASP A 322 13.86 16.52 -14.90
C ASP A 322 12.99 15.96 -13.75
N MET A 323 11.84 15.38 -14.07
CA MET A 323 11.00 14.71 -13.07
C MET A 323 11.74 13.56 -12.40
N ALA A 324 11.74 13.55 -11.07
CA ALA A 324 12.09 12.32 -10.33
C ALA A 324 11.06 11.20 -10.57
N PRO A 325 11.46 9.92 -10.52
CA PRO A 325 10.52 8.79 -10.63
C PRO A 325 9.34 8.87 -9.67
N SER A 326 9.55 9.29 -8.42
CA SER A 326 8.50 9.50 -7.41
C SER A 326 7.49 10.58 -7.79
N TYR A 327 7.93 11.64 -8.47
CA TYR A 327 7.03 12.65 -9.02
C TYR A 327 6.22 12.11 -10.19
N ALA A 328 6.89 11.41 -11.12
CA ALA A 328 6.28 10.91 -12.35
C ALA A 328 5.20 9.86 -12.08
N ARG A 329 5.37 9.00 -11.05
CA ARG A 329 4.34 8.02 -10.62
C ARG A 329 3.01 8.67 -10.21
N LEU A 330 3.03 9.96 -9.91
CA LEU A 330 1.87 10.74 -9.49
C LEU A 330 1.53 11.86 -10.49
N CYS A 331 2.12 11.85 -11.69
CA CYS A 331 1.87 12.84 -12.75
C CYS A 331 0.97 12.24 -13.83
N LEU A 332 -0.34 12.40 -13.70
CA LEU A 332 -1.32 11.82 -14.62
C LEU A 332 -1.05 12.16 -16.09
N PRO A 333 -0.70 13.42 -16.49
CA PRO A 333 -0.32 13.74 -17.86
C PRO A 333 0.82 12.85 -18.40
N TYR A 334 1.88 12.62 -17.62
CA TYR A 334 2.97 11.72 -17.97
C TYR A 334 2.50 10.26 -18.13
N LEU A 335 1.65 9.81 -17.19
CA LEU A 335 1.14 8.44 -17.18
C LEU A 335 0.25 8.15 -18.41
N LEU A 336 -0.59 9.09 -18.81
CA LEU A 336 -1.41 8.96 -20.01
C LEU A 336 -0.56 8.98 -21.29
N ALA A 337 0.48 9.81 -21.35
CA ALA A 337 1.44 9.78 -22.45
C ALA A 337 2.17 8.43 -22.52
N THR A 338 2.52 7.85 -21.37
CA THR A 338 3.14 6.52 -21.29
C THR A 338 2.20 5.41 -21.78
N VAL A 339 0.91 5.45 -21.42
CA VAL A 339 -0.11 4.53 -21.95
C VAL A 339 -0.13 4.54 -23.47
N MET A 340 -0.07 5.71 -24.09
CA MET A 340 -0.11 5.84 -25.55
C MET A 340 1.18 5.36 -26.22
N LEU A 341 2.35 5.54 -25.60
CA LEU A 341 3.64 5.18 -26.18
C LEU A 341 4.02 3.72 -25.95
N ASP A 342 3.78 3.22 -24.72
CA ASP A 342 4.25 1.91 -24.29
C ASP A 342 3.13 0.86 -24.20
N GLY A 343 1.88 1.27 -24.42
CA GLY A 343 0.70 0.42 -24.32
C GLY A 343 0.13 0.34 -22.91
N ARG A 344 0.97 0.39 -21.89
CA ARG A 344 0.61 0.43 -20.46
C ARG A 344 1.73 1.07 -19.64
N VAL A 345 1.44 1.47 -18.41
CA VAL A 345 2.47 1.88 -17.47
C VAL A 345 2.98 0.64 -16.71
N GLY A 346 4.27 0.32 -16.88
CA GLY A 346 4.98 -0.75 -16.18
C GLY A 346 6.04 -0.20 -15.22
N LEU A 347 6.75 -1.10 -14.50
CA LEU A 347 7.85 -0.74 -13.61
C LEU A 347 8.99 0.01 -14.33
N ASP A 348 9.21 -0.31 -15.60
CA ASP A 348 10.24 0.32 -16.45
C ASP A 348 9.87 1.74 -16.91
N ALA A 349 8.66 2.20 -16.67
CA ALA A 349 8.19 3.49 -17.17
C ALA A 349 8.97 4.71 -16.61
N TYR A 350 9.81 4.51 -15.61
CA TYR A 350 10.43 5.59 -14.84
C TYR A 350 11.96 5.68 -15.02
N GLY A 351 12.50 5.00 -16.02
CA GLY A 351 13.91 5.13 -16.42
C GLY A 351 14.19 6.50 -17.05
N ALA A 352 15.45 6.96 -16.95
CA ALA A 352 15.84 8.30 -17.39
C ALA A 352 15.46 8.61 -18.85
N GLU A 353 15.66 7.65 -19.75
CA GLU A 353 15.31 7.81 -21.17
C GLU A 353 13.81 8.07 -21.38
N ARG A 354 12.96 7.39 -20.60
CA ARG A 354 11.49 7.56 -20.71
C ARG A 354 11.02 8.86 -20.07
N LEU A 355 11.64 9.26 -18.96
CA LEU A 355 11.31 10.51 -18.28
C LEU A 355 11.66 11.74 -19.14
N SER A 356 12.73 11.66 -19.94
CA SER A 356 13.19 12.75 -20.82
C SER A 356 12.69 12.65 -22.27
N ASP A 357 11.82 11.68 -22.61
CA ASP A 357 11.30 11.50 -23.98
C ASP A 357 10.41 12.68 -24.39
N PRO A 358 10.78 13.50 -25.41
CA PRO A 358 10.03 14.66 -25.81
C PRO A 358 8.61 14.34 -26.33
N ARG A 359 8.38 13.11 -26.82
CA ARG A 359 7.05 12.67 -27.26
C ARG A 359 6.07 12.58 -26.07
N ARG A 360 6.58 12.17 -24.88
CA ARG A 360 5.79 12.15 -23.63
C ARG A 360 5.47 13.57 -23.17
N ALA A 361 6.45 14.45 -23.24
CA ALA A 361 6.28 15.86 -22.89
C ALA A 361 5.20 16.54 -23.75
N ASP A 362 5.28 16.33 -25.07
CA ASP A 362 4.32 16.88 -26.02
C ASP A 362 2.89 16.40 -25.74
N LEU A 363 2.67 15.09 -25.56
CA LEU A 363 1.34 14.56 -25.26
C LEU A 363 0.87 14.97 -23.86
N ALA A 364 1.74 14.96 -22.86
CA ALA A 364 1.41 15.42 -21.50
C ALA A 364 0.90 16.89 -21.49
N GLY A 365 1.46 17.73 -22.36
CA GLY A 365 1.00 19.13 -22.53
C GLY A 365 -0.43 19.27 -23.09
N ARG A 366 -0.99 18.20 -23.67
CA ARG A 366 -2.37 18.18 -24.21
C ARG A 366 -3.39 17.57 -23.24
N VAL A 367 -2.96 17.16 -22.04
CA VAL A 367 -3.82 16.55 -21.00
C VAL A 367 -4.29 17.63 -20.04
N ARG A 368 -5.58 17.64 -19.77
CA ARG A 368 -6.21 18.50 -18.75
C ARG A 368 -7.02 17.63 -17.79
N VAL A 369 -6.89 17.89 -16.49
CA VAL A 369 -7.73 17.31 -15.45
C VAL A 369 -8.64 18.40 -14.92
N VAL A 370 -9.95 18.20 -15.01
CA VAL A 370 -10.96 19.18 -14.63
C VAL A 370 -11.92 18.62 -13.59
N PRO A 371 -12.50 19.47 -12.70
CA PRO A 371 -13.46 19.00 -11.69
C PRO A 371 -14.70 18.37 -12.32
N ASN A 372 -15.19 17.27 -11.71
CA ASN A 372 -16.44 16.62 -12.12
C ASN A 372 -17.66 17.06 -11.28
N GLY A 373 -17.51 18.05 -10.37
CA GLY A 373 -18.58 18.54 -9.51
C GLY A 373 -18.81 17.71 -8.24
N SER A 374 -18.02 16.67 -7.94
CA SER A 374 -18.12 15.92 -6.69
C SER A 374 -17.74 16.80 -5.49
N GLU A 375 -18.56 16.74 -4.43
CA GLU A 375 -18.32 17.42 -3.15
C GLU A 375 -17.51 16.56 -2.15
N ASP A 376 -17.43 15.23 -2.37
CA ASP A 376 -16.67 14.34 -1.49
C ASP A 376 -15.15 14.56 -1.68
N PRO A 377 -14.44 15.07 -0.65
CA PRO A 377 -13.02 15.36 -0.74
C PRO A 377 -12.13 14.11 -0.83
N ASN A 378 -12.66 12.92 -0.57
CA ASN A 378 -11.95 11.65 -0.58
C ASN A 378 -12.39 10.71 -1.70
N ALA A 379 -13.33 11.10 -2.56
CA ALA A 379 -13.77 10.29 -3.69
C ALA A 379 -12.69 10.13 -4.76
N LEU A 380 -12.63 8.92 -5.37
CA LEU A 380 -11.78 8.59 -6.52
C LEU A 380 -12.59 8.30 -7.79
N ALA A 381 -13.91 8.17 -7.67
CA ALA A 381 -14.84 7.94 -8.77
C ALA A 381 -16.15 8.71 -8.49
N PRO A 382 -17.00 8.96 -9.48
CA PRO A 382 -16.82 8.62 -10.89
C PRO A 382 -15.77 9.49 -11.62
N GLN A 383 -15.24 9.00 -12.73
CA GLN A 383 -14.37 9.75 -13.63
C GLN A 383 -14.85 9.58 -15.07
N SER A 384 -14.66 10.59 -15.92
CA SER A 384 -14.92 10.49 -17.36
C SER A 384 -13.81 11.14 -18.17
N MET A 385 -13.54 10.58 -19.34
CA MET A 385 -12.51 11.06 -20.24
C MET A 385 -13.12 11.42 -21.59
N THR A 386 -12.72 12.56 -22.13
CA THR A 386 -13.00 13.00 -23.50
C THR A 386 -11.68 13.15 -24.24
N VAL A 387 -11.52 12.45 -25.35
CA VAL A 387 -10.39 12.63 -26.27
C VAL A 387 -10.90 13.29 -27.54
N THR A 388 -10.37 14.48 -27.85
CA THR A 388 -10.61 15.16 -29.12
C THR A 388 -9.49 14.81 -30.08
N THR A 389 -9.84 14.36 -31.28
CA THR A 389 -8.88 14.03 -32.32
C THR A 389 -8.71 15.18 -33.31
N ARG A 390 -7.56 15.24 -33.99
CA ARG A 390 -7.25 16.30 -34.97
C ARG A 390 -8.17 16.32 -36.18
N ASP A 391 -8.83 15.20 -36.49
CA ASP A 391 -9.89 15.10 -37.52
C ASP A 391 -11.27 15.48 -37.00
N GLY A 392 -11.40 15.97 -35.76
CA GLY A 392 -12.61 16.50 -35.16
C GLY A 392 -13.51 15.46 -34.49
N ARG A 393 -13.12 14.15 -34.39
CA ARG A 393 -13.88 13.16 -33.64
C ARG A 393 -13.77 13.43 -32.13
N ILE A 394 -14.86 13.17 -31.40
CA ILE A 394 -14.94 13.27 -29.96
C ILE A 394 -15.19 11.84 -29.42
N LEU A 395 -14.22 11.30 -28.70
CA LEU A 395 -14.29 9.97 -28.11
C LEU A 395 -14.50 10.10 -26.61
N GLN A 396 -15.47 9.36 -26.08
CA GLN A 396 -15.83 9.46 -24.65
C GLN A 396 -15.88 8.07 -24.00
N VAL A 397 -15.49 8.04 -22.73
CA VAL A 397 -15.57 6.87 -21.85
C VAL A 397 -15.69 7.33 -20.40
N ALA A 398 -16.38 6.55 -19.56
CA ALA A 398 -16.55 6.85 -18.13
C ALA A 398 -16.32 5.62 -17.26
N ARG A 399 -16.02 5.86 -15.99
CA ARG A 399 -15.81 4.83 -14.97
C ARG A 399 -16.46 5.25 -13.66
N ASP A 400 -17.36 4.41 -13.19
CA ASP A 400 -17.97 4.53 -11.86
C ASP A 400 -17.15 3.81 -10.77
N ALA A 401 -16.20 2.95 -11.18
CA ALA A 401 -15.30 2.23 -10.29
C ALA A 401 -13.90 2.11 -10.89
N VAL A 402 -12.90 2.25 -10.03
CA VAL A 402 -11.49 2.10 -10.41
C VAL A 402 -11.16 0.62 -10.61
N ILE A 403 -10.38 0.29 -11.64
CA ILE A 403 -9.91 -1.08 -11.88
C ILE A 403 -9.07 -1.59 -10.68
N GLY A 404 -9.29 -2.83 -10.30
CA GLY A 404 -8.69 -3.46 -9.12
C GLY A 404 -9.46 -3.21 -7.82
N SER A 405 -10.50 -2.35 -7.83
CA SER A 405 -11.39 -2.16 -6.67
C SER A 405 -12.33 -3.36 -6.47
N PRO A 406 -12.97 -3.51 -5.29
CA PRO A 406 -13.97 -4.56 -5.07
C PRO A 406 -15.11 -4.59 -6.08
N ALA A 407 -15.50 -3.42 -6.62
CA ALA A 407 -16.52 -3.31 -7.67
C ALA A 407 -16.01 -3.71 -9.08
N ARG A 408 -14.68 -3.68 -9.30
CA ARG A 408 -14.01 -4.10 -10.55
C ARG A 408 -12.72 -4.84 -10.24
N PRO A 409 -12.79 -6.04 -9.61
CA PRO A 409 -11.61 -6.76 -9.13
C PRO A 409 -10.72 -7.23 -10.29
N LEU A 410 -9.44 -7.41 -10.02
CA LEU A 410 -8.54 -8.10 -10.93
C LEU A 410 -8.91 -9.59 -10.99
N THR A 411 -8.90 -10.16 -12.18
CA THR A 411 -9.01 -11.60 -12.36
C THR A 411 -7.76 -12.30 -11.79
N ARG A 412 -7.86 -13.60 -11.47
CA ARG A 412 -6.71 -14.39 -11.02
C ARG A 412 -5.56 -14.35 -12.04
N GLY A 413 -5.85 -14.36 -13.34
CA GLY A 413 -4.85 -14.20 -14.40
C GLY A 413 -4.09 -12.89 -14.26
N GLN A 414 -4.80 -11.76 -14.12
CA GLN A 414 -4.18 -10.44 -13.94
C GLN A 414 -3.35 -10.33 -12.64
N GLN A 415 -3.80 -10.98 -11.56
CA GLN A 415 -3.03 -11.06 -10.30
C GLN A 415 -1.72 -11.83 -10.50
N LEU A 416 -1.76 -12.97 -11.21
CA LEU A 416 -0.58 -13.77 -11.54
C LEU A 416 0.36 -13.04 -12.51
N ASP A 417 -0.18 -12.33 -13.50
CA ASP A 417 0.61 -11.50 -14.41
C ASP A 417 1.38 -10.42 -13.63
N LYS A 418 0.70 -9.75 -12.67
CA LYS A 418 1.34 -8.79 -11.78
C LYS A 418 2.42 -9.45 -10.91
N PHE A 419 2.11 -10.58 -10.28
CA PHE A 419 3.05 -11.35 -9.48
C PHE A 419 4.32 -11.69 -10.28
N ASN A 420 4.18 -12.29 -11.46
CA ASN A 420 5.31 -12.64 -12.30
C ASN A 420 6.09 -11.40 -12.77
N HIS A 421 5.39 -10.35 -13.19
CA HIS A 421 6.02 -9.08 -13.57
C HIS A 421 6.86 -8.48 -12.43
N CYS A 422 6.39 -8.54 -11.20
CA CYS A 422 7.16 -8.10 -10.04
C CYS A 422 8.42 -8.96 -9.82
N LEU A 423 8.31 -10.28 -9.92
CA LEU A 423 9.45 -11.18 -9.73
C LEU A 423 10.50 -11.04 -10.84
N ASP A 424 10.09 -10.72 -12.07
CA ASP A 424 10.98 -10.43 -13.19
C ASP A 424 11.82 -9.16 -12.96
N HIS A 425 11.36 -8.27 -12.06
CA HIS A 425 12.03 -7.01 -11.73
C HIS A 425 12.75 -7.04 -10.37
N ALA A 426 12.80 -8.18 -9.70
CA ALA A 426 13.58 -8.34 -8.47
C ALA A 426 15.10 -8.27 -8.74
N ALA A 427 15.90 -7.92 -7.72
CA ALA A 427 17.36 -7.83 -7.84
C ALA A 427 18.02 -9.16 -8.21
N LEU A 428 17.43 -10.27 -7.78
CA LEU A 428 17.92 -11.62 -8.03
C LEU A 428 16.82 -12.45 -8.73
N PRO A 429 17.18 -13.37 -9.65
CA PRO A 429 16.21 -14.08 -10.47
C PRO A 429 15.45 -15.14 -9.67
N PHE A 430 14.14 -15.17 -9.83
CA PHE A 430 13.26 -16.23 -9.34
C PHE A 430 13.01 -17.23 -10.47
N ASP A 431 13.50 -18.46 -10.32
CA ASP A 431 13.22 -19.53 -11.26
C ASP A 431 11.75 -20.02 -11.19
N ALA A 432 11.34 -20.81 -12.18
CA ALA A 432 9.97 -21.30 -12.29
C ALA A 432 9.56 -22.17 -11.09
N GLN A 433 10.47 -22.98 -10.55
CA GLN A 433 10.21 -23.87 -9.43
C GLN A 433 9.93 -23.06 -8.15
N ARG A 434 10.76 -22.05 -7.87
CA ARG A 434 10.59 -21.17 -6.69
C ARG A 434 9.31 -20.33 -6.78
N ARG A 435 8.98 -19.80 -7.97
CA ARG A 435 7.71 -19.10 -8.20
C ARG A 435 6.52 -20.01 -7.91
N GLN A 436 6.56 -21.26 -8.39
CA GLN A 436 5.50 -22.24 -8.14
C GLN A 436 5.40 -22.60 -6.65
N SER A 437 6.53 -22.76 -5.97
CA SER A 437 6.56 -23.05 -4.52
C SER A 437 5.96 -21.88 -3.73
N LEU A 438 6.30 -20.62 -4.06
CA LEU A 438 5.71 -19.43 -3.47
C LEU A 438 4.19 -19.40 -3.64
N LEU A 439 3.71 -19.60 -4.87
CA LEU A 439 2.27 -19.59 -5.16
C LEU A 439 1.54 -20.70 -4.41
N THR A 440 2.11 -21.92 -4.37
CA THR A 440 1.51 -23.07 -3.66
C THR A 440 1.41 -22.80 -2.15
N THR A 441 2.45 -22.20 -1.56
CA THR A 441 2.47 -21.85 -0.13
C THR A 441 1.46 -20.74 0.17
N LEU A 442 1.40 -19.71 -0.68
CA LEU A 442 0.48 -18.57 -0.52
C LEU A 442 -0.99 -18.97 -0.73
N ASP A 443 -1.29 -19.85 -1.68
CA ASP A 443 -2.64 -20.37 -1.91
C ASP A 443 -3.15 -21.26 -0.74
N ARG A 444 -2.24 -21.69 0.15
CA ARG A 444 -2.54 -22.48 1.34
C ARG A 444 -1.91 -21.89 2.60
N LEU A 445 -1.87 -20.57 2.68
CA LEU A 445 -1.18 -19.83 3.75
C LEU A 445 -1.56 -20.29 5.17
N GLU A 446 -2.83 -20.67 5.39
CA GLU A 446 -3.32 -21.17 6.67
C GLU A 446 -2.72 -22.53 7.08
N ALA A 447 -2.16 -23.27 6.14
CA ALA A 447 -1.50 -24.55 6.41
C ALA A 447 -0.02 -24.39 6.78
N LEU A 448 0.52 -23.18 6.69
CA LEU A 448 1.91 -22.87 7.02
C LEU A 448 2.13 -23.05 8.52
N ALA A 449 3.12 -23.84 8.89
CA ALA A 449 3.46 -24.10 10.30
C ALA A 449 4.35 -23.01 10.90
N ASP A 450 5.16 -22.37 10.06
CA ASP A 450 6.09 -21.31 10.46
C ASP A 450 6.23 -20.28 9.33
N VAL A 451 6.02 -19.01 9.65
CA VAL A 451 6.19 -17.89 8.70
C VAL A 451 7.61 -17.83 8.12
N ARG A 452 8.62 -18.36 8.83
CA ARG A 452 9.99 -18.41 8.31
C ARG A 452 10.11 -19.26 7.04
N ASP A 453 9.31 -20.31 6.88
CA ASP A 453 9.29 -21.14 5.68
C ASP A 453 8.82 -20.33 4.44
N LEU A 454 7.88 -19.39 4.65
CA LEU A 454 7.50 -18.44 3.58
C LEU A 454 8.64 -17.47 3.27
N VAL A 455 9.31 -16.94 4.30
CA VAL A 455 10.43 -16.01 4.08
C VAL A 455 11.61 -16.72 3.40
N ASP A 456 11.88 -18.00 3.68
CA ASP A 456 12.91 -18.79 2.99
C ASP A 456 12.67 -18.87 1.48
N LEU A 457 11.40 -18.90 1.05
CA LEU A 457 11.04 -18.87 -0.36
C LEU A 457 11.25 -17.50 -1.01
N LEU A 458 11.28 -16.41 -0.24
CA LEU A 458 11.57 -15.06 -0.75
C LEU A 458 13.07 -14.84 -0.98
N ILE A 459 13.94 -15.58 -0.31
CA ILE A 459 15.39 -15.35 -0.30
C ILE A 459 16.06 -16.14 -1.42
N ILE A 460 16.89 -15.46 -2.20
CA ILE A 460 17.73 -16.05 -3.24
C ILE A 460 19.17 -16.04 -2.75
N GLU A 461 19.76 -17.20 -2.56
CA GLU A 461 21.18 -17.30 -2.24
C GLU A 461 22.02 -16.88 -3.44
N PRO A 462 22.98 -15.97 -3.28
CA PRO A 462 23.89 -15.64 -4.38
C PRO A 462 24.68 -16.89 -4.79
N THR A 463 24.64 -17.24 -6.06
CA THR A 463 25.43 -18.34 -6.64
C THR A 463 26.90 -18.00 -6.73
#